data_0635f18c6d9d3df43695babd4ce2c751
#
_entry.id   0635f18c6d9d3df43695babd4ce2c751
#
_cell.length_a   1.000
_cell.length_b   1.000
_cell.length_c   1.000
_cell.angle_alpha   90.00
_cell.angle_beta   90.00
_cell.angle_gamma   90.00
#
_symmetry.space_group_name_H-M   'P 1'
#
loop_
_entity.id
_entity.type
_entity.pdbx_description
1 polymer ?
#
loop_
_entity_poly.entity_id
_entity_poly.type
_entity_poly.pdbx_seq_one_letter_code
_entity_poly.pdbx_strand_id
1 'polypeptide(L)'
;MSPHDAVNAARDDGYAAVEFWWPFDLAVPAPDEVSAFCDLFDDSLGLYAMNLWGGDMAAGQRGVLDTDGLPAGHLEAVSQIASATGLKCSNVLLGRSGELTDLQVQRLTEITAQLELSGVRALIEPLSGMSDYPITDPWQAEELAQQTGAGVLADFYHFAANGVDVDAWLTDVEAGRVSLPAHVQIADFPGRGAPGTGGVPLRSWVERLRAAGYAGEVAGEWTL
;
A
#
# COMPACT_ATOMS: atom_id res chain seq x y z
N MET A 1 -11.52 10.80 -10.58
CA MET A 1 -12.56 10.97 -9.54
C MET A 1 -11.93 11.80 -8.43
N SER A 2 -12.63 12.82 -7.88
CA SER A 2 -12.13 13.58 -6.74
C SER A 2 -12.17 12.72 -5.46
N PRO A 3 -11.36 13.02 -4.42
CA PRO A 3 -11.46 12.32 -3.14
C PRO A 3 -12.87 12.38 -2.51
N HIS A 4 -13.55 13.52 -2.64
CA HIS A 4 -14.94 13.70 -2.18
C HIS A 4 -15.90 12.74 -2.89
N ASP A 5 -15.80 12.61 -4.22
CA ASP A 5 -16.69 11.72 -4.99
C ASP A 5 -16.40 10.25 -4.67
N ALA A 6 -15.12 9.88 -4.46
CA ALA A 6 -14.72 8.53 -4.09
C ALA A 6 -15.28 8.15 -2.71
N VAL A 7 -15.17 9.05 -1.73
CA VAL A 7 -15.70 8.84 -0.37
C VAL A 7 -17.22 8.68 -0.40
N ASN A 8 -17.93 9.51 -1.17
CA ASN A 8 -19.40 9.40 -1.27
C ASN A 8 -19.81 8.08 -1.95
N ALA A 9 -19.14 7.68 -3.03
CA ALA A 9 -19.42 6.41 -3.68
C ALA A 9 -19.17 5.22 -2.74
N ALA A 10 -18.09 5.25 -1.97
CA ALA A 10 -17.80 4.19 -1.00
C ALA A 10 -18.87 4.11 0.12
N ARG A 11 -19.38 5.24 0.59
CA ARG A 11 -20.50 5.27 1.55
C ARG A 11 -21.78 4.69 0.95
N ASP A 12 -22.12 5.08 -0.28
CA ASP A 12 -23.31 4.60 -0.97
C ASP A 12 -23.25 3.09 -1.21
N ASP A 13 -22.07 2.56 -1.45
CA ASP A 13 -21.80 1.12 -1.63
C ASP A 13 -21.67 0.36 -0.30
N GLY A 14 -21.69 1.07 0.84
CA GLY A 14 -21.68 0.47 2.18
C GLY A 14 -20.31 0.01 2.68
N TYR A 15 -19.23 0.55 2.16
CA TYR A 15 -17.89 0.31 2.69
C TYR A 15 -17.71 1.01 4.05
N ALA A 16 -16.91 0.40 4.93
CA ALA A 16 -16.56 0.95 6.24
C ALA A 16 -15.24 1.73 6.21
N ALA A 17 -14.41 1.49 5.22
CA ALA A 17 -13.12 2.15 5.05
C ALA A 17 -12.72 2.24 3.57
N VAL A 18 -11.84 3.17 3.27
CA VAL A 18 -11.25 3.37 1.93
C VAL A 18 -9.74 3.51 2.00
N GLU A 19 -9.13 3.36 0.84
CA GLU A 19 -7.73 3.63 0.62
C GLU A 19 -7.55 4.68 -0.45
N PHE A 20 -6.48 5.44 -0.36
CA PHE A 20 -6.14 6.46 -1.35
C PHE A 20 -4.70 6.33 -1.81
N TRP A 21 -4.46 6.57 -3.08
CA TRP A 21 -3.18 7.09 -3.52
C TRP A 21 -2.99 8.47 -2.91
N TRP A 22 -1.76 9.01 -2.93
CA TRP A 22 -1.54 10.37 -2.43
C TRP A 22 -2.53 11.34 -3.09
N PRO A 23 -3.45 11.98 -2.34
CA PRO A 23 -4.61 12.64 -2.92
C PRO A 23 -4.36 14.11 -3.32
N PHE A 24 -3.12 14.58 -3.17
CA PHE A 24 -2.74 15.98 -3.42
C PHE A 24 -1.80 16.09 -4.62
N ASP A 25 -1.83 17.27 -5.27
CA ASP A 25 -0.96 17.55 -6.41
C ASP A 25 0.52 17.73 -5.99
N LEU A 26 0.74 18.21 -4.77
CA LEU A 26 2.08 18.42 -4.21
C LEU A 26 2.42 17.40 -3.13
N ALA A 27 3.69 17.09 -3.00
CA ALA A 27 4.18 16.23 -1.93
C ALA A 27 3.94 16.84 -0.54
N VAL A 28 3.95 18.15 -0.44
CA VAL A 28 3.64 18.90 0.80
C VAL A 28 2.45 19.80 0.49
N PRO A 29 1.23 19.35 0.80
CA PRO A 29 0.01 20.12 0.57
C PRO A 29 -0.10 21.29 1.55
N ALA A 30 -0.93 22.27 1.21
CA ALA A 30 -1.25 23.35 2.15
C ALA A 30 -2.10 22.82 3.33
N PRO A 31 -1.99 23.44 4.53
CA PRO A 31 -2.71 22.96 5.72
C PRO A 31 -4.24 22.93 5.57
N ASP A 32 -4.81 23.81 4.76
CA ASP A 32 -6.24 23.84 4.45
C ASP A 32 -6.66 22.69 3.53
N GLU A 33 -5.80 22.26 2.59
CA GLU A 33 -6.01 21.08 1.76
C GLU A 33 -6.02 19.80 2.62
N VAL A 34 -5.06 19.70 3.56
CA VAL A 34 -5.01 18.57 4.51
C VAL A 34 -6.28 18.53 5.36
N SER A 35 -6.70 19.68 5.92
CA SER A 35 -7.90 19.76 6.72
C SER A 35 -9.14 19.34 5.92
N ALA A 36 -9.31 19.89 4.71
CA ALA A 36 -10.43 19.56 3.83
C ALA A 36 -10.48 18.08 3.44
N PHE A 37 -9.32 17.44 3.25
CA PHE A 37 -9.24 16.00 3.01
C PHE A 37 -9.65 15.20 4.25
N CYS A 38 -9.15 15.56 5.43
CA CYS A 38 -9.50 14.90 6.69
C CYS A 38 -10.99 14.99 7.01
N ASP A 39 -11.63 16.12 6.71
CA ASP A 39 -13.06 16.36 6.94
C ASP A 39 -13.99 15.46 6.11
N LEU A 40 -13.44 14.70 5.13
CA LEU A 40 -14.18 13.70 4.37
C LEU A 40 -14.52 12.44 5.16
N PHE A 41 -13.79 12.16 6.25
CA PHE A 41 -13.88 10.92 7.02
C PHE A 41 -14.58 11.15 8.36
N ASP A 42 -15.31 10.12 8.80
CA ASP A 42 -16.07 10.12 10.05
C ASP A 42 -16.25 8.68 10.58
N ASP A 43 -17.03 8.49 11.62
CA ASP A 43 -17.30 7.18 12.21
C ASP A 43 -17.98 6.18 11.25
N SER A 44 -18.56 6.66 10.14
CA SER A 44 -19.24 5.81 9.14
C SER A 44 -18.32 5.31 8.05
N LEU A 45 -17.24 6.03 7.75
CA LEU A 45 -16.25 5.67 6.74
C LEU A 45 -14.86 6.17 7.15
N GLY A 46 -13.94 5.26 7.43
CA GLY A 46 -12.57 5.56 7.81
C GLY A 46 -11.59 5.61 6.63
N LEU A 47 -10.46 6.30 6.83
CA LEU A 47 -9.28 6.18 5.97
C LEU A 47 -8.39 5.06 6.53
N TYR A 48 -8.29 3.93 5.82
CA TYR A 48 -7.50 2.80 6.31
C TYR A 48 -6.04 2.86 5.87
N ALA A 49 -5.81 3.05 4.57
CA ALA A 49 -4.48 3.12 4.00
C ALA A 49 -4.33 4.29 3.01
N MET A 50 -3.10 4.73 2.81
CA MET A 50 -2.77 5.74 1.83
C MET A 50 -1.34 5.55 1.32
N ASN A 51 -1.12 5.70 0.01
CA ASN A 51 0.24 5.77 -0.50
C ASN A 51 0.91 7.07 -0.04
N LEU A 52 2.20 7.02 0.27
CA LEU A 52 3.00 8.23 0.32
C LEU A 52 3.15 8.82 -1.10
N TRP A 53 3.58 10.07 -1.17
CA TRP A 53 3.82 10.71 -2.46
C TRP A 53 4.86 9.93 -3.28
N GLY A 54 4.42 9.47 -4.45
CA GLY A 54 5.22 8.60 -5.33
C GLY A 54 6.02 9.34 -6.39
N GLY A 55 6.11 10.68 -6.32
CA GLY A 55 6.70 11.50 -7.39
C GLY A 55 5.70 11.82 -8.49
N ASP A 56 6.19 12.21 -9.65
CA ASP A 56 5.37 12.43 -10.84
C ASP A 56 4.93 11.07 -11.43
N MET A 57 3.80 10.58 -10.96
CA MET A 57 3.23 9.31 -11.39
C MET A 57 2.83 9.34 -12.88
N ALA A 58 2.48 10.51 -13.41
CA ALA A 58 2.13 10.68 -14.83
C ALA A 58 3.37 10.58 -15.72
N ALA A 59 4.52 11.04 -15.24
CA ALA A 59 5.82 10.83 -15.90
C ALA A 59 6.40 9.42 -15.68
N GLY A 60 5.68 8.54 -14.97
CA GLY A 60 6.05 7.15 -14.75
C GLY A 60 6.89 6.90 -13.50
N GLN A 61 7.06 7.88 -12.61
CA GLN A 61 7.70 7.61 -11.31
C GLN A 61 6.84 6.65 -10.48
N ARG A 62 7.49 5.86 -9.65
CA ARG A 62 6.88 4.93 -8.68
C ARG A 62 7.70 4.97 -7.40
N GLY A 63 7.63 6.11 -6.72
CA GLY A 63 8.46 6.43 -5.57
C GLY A 63 9.61 7.36 -5.91
N VAL A 64 10.26 7.86 -4.87
CA VAL A 64 11.35 8.84 -4.96
C VAL A 64 12.55 8.47 -4.09
N LEU A 65 12.57 7.25 -3.52
CA LEU A 65 13.64 6.84 -2.62
C LEU A 65 14.97 6.59 -3.35
N ASP A 66 14.93 6.35 -4.65
CA ASP A 66 16.08 6.22 -5.54
C ASP A 66 16.66 7.56 -6.02
N THR A 67 15.95 8.66 -5.81
CA THR A 67 16.33 10.01 -6.25
C THR A 67 16.54 10.96 -5.06
N ASP A 68 15.71 11.99 -4.89
CA ASP A 68 15.85 13.00 -3.85
C ASP A 68 15.26 12.60 -2.50
N GLY A 69 14.44 11.53 -2.47
CA GLY A 69 13.66 11.14 -1.30
C GLY A 69 12.39 11.98 -1.12
N LEU A 70 11.68 11.73 -0.04
CA LEU A 70 10.49 12.51 0.29
C LEU A 70 10.87 13.95 0.67
N PRO A 71 10.18 14.96 0.15
CA PRO A 71 10.43 16.36 0.54
C PRO A 71 10.19 16.59 2.02
N ALA A 72 10.99 17.52 2.59
CA ALA A 72 10.79 17.95 3.96
C ALA A 72 9.35 18.47 4.16
N GLY A 73 8.71 18.06 5.27
CA GLY A 73 7.30 18.39 5.55
C GLY A 73 6.29 17.35 5.05
N HIS A 74 6.70 16.39 4.20
CA HIS A 74 5.77 15.34 3.72
C HIS A 74 5.25 14.47 4.86
N LEU A 75 6.14 13.93 5.69
CA LEU A 75 5.75 13.06 6.80
C LEU A 75 5.02 13.80 7.92
N GLU A 76 5.23 15.11 8.08
CA GLU A 76 4.42 15.96 8.94
C GLU A 76 2.97 16.05 8.46
N ALA A 77 2.75 16.20 7.14
CA ALA A 77 1.41 16.18 6.57
C ALA A 77 0.73 14.81 6.77
N VAL A 78 1.47 13.70 6.56
CA VAL A 78 0.96 12.34 6.83
C VAL A 78 0.60 12.17 8.31
N SER A 79 1.43 12.68 9.22
CA SER A 79 1.17 12.63 10.67
C SER A 79 -0.11 13.40 11.05
N GLN A 80 -0.34 14.56 10.45
CA GLN A 80 -1.59 15.33 10.64
C GLN A 80 -2.80 14.55 10.14
N ILE A 81 -2.73 13.96 8.95
CA ILE A 81 -3.79 13.09 8.41
C ILE A 81 -4.04 11.91 9.35
N ALA A 82 -2.99 11.22 9.78
CA ALA A 82 -3.11 10.07 10.67
C ALA A 82 -3.77 10.42 12.01
N SER A 83 -3.41 11.56 12.59
CA SER A 83 -4.00 12.05 13.83
C SER A 83 -5.48 12.39 13.69
N ALA A 84 -5.89 12.92 12.53
CA ALA A 84 -7.26 13.33 12.28
C ALA A 84 -8.18 12.17 11.85
N THR A 85 -7.66 11.20 11.07
CA THR A 85 -8.48 10.16 10.43
C THR A 85 -8.28 8.77 11.03
N GLY A 86 -7.24 8.58 11.82
CA GLY A 86 -6.87 7.26 12.35
C GLY A 86 -6.26 6.33 11.30
N LEU A 87 -5.65 6.88 10.23
CA LEU A 87 -4.90 6.16 9.20
C LEU A 87 -4.01 5.06 9.82
N LYS A 88 -4.11 3.83 9.31
CA LYS A 88 -3.42 2.66 9.89
C LYS A 88 -2.10 2.34 9.21
N CYS A 89 -2.03 2.50 7.90
CA CYS A 89 -0.84 2.14 7.14
C CYS A 89 -0.63 3.05 5.93
N SER A 90 0.63 3.16 5.50
CA SER A 90 1.00 3.91 4.30
C SER A 90 1.95 3.09 3.44
N ASN A 91 1.59 2.93 2.16
CA ASN A 91 2.44 2.27 1.18
C ASN A 91 3.58 3.21 0.75
N VAL A 92 4.81 2.70 0.78
CA VAL A 92 6.03 3.43 0.44
C VAL A 92 6.58 2.90 -0.87
N LEU A 93 6.36 3.64 -1.95
CA LEU A 93 6.93 3.29 -3.26
C LEU A 93 8.44 3.59 -3.27
N LEU A 94 9.23 2.60 -3.72
CA LEU A 94 10.68 2.64 -3.57
C LEU A 94 11.40 3.49 -4.62
N GLY A 95 10.82 3.65 -5.82
CA GLY A 95 11.48 4.22 -6.98
C GLY A 95 11.79 3.16 -8.04
N ARG A 96 12.42 3.55 -9.15
CA ARG A 96 12.68 2.71 -10.32
C ARG A 96 14.18 2.58 -10.60
N SER A 97 14.90 1.95 -9.69
CA SER A 97 16.36 1.79 -9.72
C SER A 97 16.84 0.50 -10.42
N GLY A 98 15.93 -0.40 -10.78
CA GLY A 98 16.24 -1.75 -11.29
C GLY A 98 16.61 -2.72 -10.18
N GLU A 99 17.55 -2.37 -9.33
CA GLU A 99 17.97 -3.12 -8.15
C GLU A 99 17.79 -2.26 -6.90
N LEU A 100 17.52 -2.89 -5.77
CA LEU A 100 17.43 -2.20 -4.49
C LEU A 100 18.79 -1.68 -4.05
N THR A 101 18.89 -0.41 -3.70
CA THR A 101 20.11 0.25 -3.26
C THR A 101 20.15 0.46 -1.75
N ASP A 102 21.35 0.54 -1.17
CA ASP A 102 21.52 0.87 0.26
C ASP A 102 20.86 2.20 0.64
N LEU A 103 20.84 3.17 -0.28
CA LEU A 103 20.18 4.46 -0.06
C LEU A 103 18.67 4.31 0.09
N GLN A 104 18.02 3.48 -0.73
CA GLN A 104 16.59 3.20 -0.63
C GLN A 104 16.27 2.49 0.69
N VAL A 105 17.09 1.51 1.08
CA VAL A 105 16.94 0.80 2.36
C VAL A 105 17.07 1.76 3.55
N GLN A 106 18.09 2.62 3.54
CA GLN A 106 18.28 3.62 4.58
C GLN A 106 17.06 4.55 4.68
N ARG A 107 16.62 5.13 3.57
CA ARG A 107 15.47 6.05 3.52
C ARG A 107 14.19 5.38 3.98
N LEU A 108 13.95 4.14 3.55
CA LEU A 108 12.79 3.37 3.98
C LEU A 108 12.82 3.13 5.50
N THR A 109 13.99 2.80 6.06
CA THR A 109 14.16 2.63 7.51
C THR A 109 13.82 3.91 8.27
N GLU A 110 14.31 5.06 7.81
CA GLU A 110 14.04 6.37 8.40
C GLU A 110 12.55 6.74 8.33
N ILE A 111 11.90 6.50 7.15
CA ILE A 111 10.47 6.72 6.95
C ILE A 111 9.64 5.82 7.86
N THR A 112 10.00 4.53 7.95
CA THR A 112 9.31 3.56 8.80
C THR A 112 9.32 4.00 10.26
N ALA A 113 10.48 4.41 10.77
CA ALA A 113 10.60 4.89 12.14
C ALA A 113 9.77 6.17 12.40
N GLN A 114 9.70 7.09 11.43
CA GLN A 114 8.89 8.30 11.58
C GLN A 114 7.38 8.03 11.50
N LEU A 115 6.93 7.15 10.61
CA LEU A 115 5.52 6.75 10.52
C LEU A 115 5.06 6.04 11.79
N GLU A 116 5.91 5.19 12.38
CA GLU A 116 5.61 4.50 13.64
C GLU A 116 5.33 5.47 14.80
N LEU A 117 6.03 6.60 14.86
CA LEU A 117 5.76 7.65 15.86
C LEU A 117 4.35 8.25 15.72
N SER A 118 3.75 8.17 14.55
CA SER A 118 2.38 8.61 14.26
C SER A 118 1.36 7.47 14.34
N GLY A 119 1.78 6.26 14.75
CA GLY A 119 0.93 5.07 14.80
C GLY A 119 0.58 4.50 13.41
N VAL A 120 1.31 4.87 12.37
CA VAL A 120 1.11 4.43 11.00
C VAL A 120 2.13 3.35 10.65
N ARG A 121 1.68 2.21 10.11
CA ARG A 121 2.56 1.15 9.61
C ARG A 121 3.05 1.48 8.20
N ALA A 122 4.36 1.55 8.00
CA ALA A 122 4.94 1.59 6.65
C ALA A 122 4.72 0.25 5.95
N LEU A 123 4.37 0.27 4.67
CA LEU A 123 4.17 -0.92 3.84
C LEU A 123 5.14 -0.91 2.66
N ILE A 124 5.55 -2.10 2.24
CA ILE A 124 6.32 -2.37 1.02
C ILE A 124 5.47 -3.25 0.13
N GLU A 125 5.34 -2.86 -1.13
CA GLU A 125 4.54 -3.55 -2.13
C GLU A 125 5.43 -4.06 -3.27
N PRO A 126 5.44 -5.37 -3.57
CA PRO A 126 5.96 -5.90 -4.84
C PRO A 126 5.09 -5.44 -6.00
N LEU A 127 5.63 -4.62 -6.90
CA LEU A 127 4.87 -4.11 -8.04
C LEU A 127 5.09 -4.93 -9.31
N SER A 128 4.07 -4.98 -10.16
CA SER A 128 4.15 -5.55 -11.50
C SER A 128 4.09 -4.47 -12.59
N GLY A 129 4.42 -4.88 -13.82
CA GLY A 129 4.32 -4.01 -14.99
C GLY A 129 5.48 -3.06 -15.23
N MET A 130 6.53 -3.14 -14.42
CA MET A 130 7.75 -2.32 -14.54
C MET A 130 8.97 -3.19 -14.33
N SER A 131 9.81 -3.30 -15.36
CA SER A 131 11.01 -4.15 -15.33
C SER A 131 12.15 -3.59 -14.45
N ASP A 132 12.06 -2.34 -14.06
CA ASP A 132 13.04 -1.59 -13.26
C ASP A 132 12.53 -1.24 -11.85
N TYR A 133 11.40 -1.80 -11.42
CA TYR A 133 11.00 -1.72 -10.01
C TYR A 133 11.78 -2.76 -9.19
N PRO A 134 12.42 -2.38 -8.07
CA PRO A 134 13.42 -3.24 -7.42
C PRO A 134 12.85 -4.44 -6.66
N ILE A 135 11.56 -4.42 -6.31
CA ILE A 135 10.89 -5.49 -5.55
C ILE A 135 9.67 -5.97 -6.33
N THR A 136 9.71 -7.21 -6.80
CA THR A 136 8.62 -7.82 -7.61
C THR A 136 8.11 -9.13 -7.01
N ASP A 137 8.67 -9.55 -5.89
CA ASP A 137 8.49 -10.85 -5.27
C ASP A 137 8.21 -10.68 -3.77
N PRO A 138 7.22 -11.39 -3.19
CA PRO A 138 6.85 -11.21 -1.79
C PRO A 138 7.91 -11.69 -0.80
N TRP A 139 8.78 -12.63 -1.15
CA TRP A 139 9.89 -13.04 -0.28
C TRP A 139 10.97 -11.96 -0.22
N GLN A 140 11.26 -11.27 -1.35
CA GLN A 140 12.13 -10.08 -1.35
C GLN A 140 11.55 -8.96 -0.48
N ALA A 141 10.22 -8.74 -0.57
CA ALA A 141 9.55 -7.75 0.28
C ALA A 141 9.63 -8.11 1.76
N GLU A 142 9.50 -9.39 2.12
CA GLU A 142 9.67 -9.87 3.50
C GLU A 142 11.09 -9.63 4.02
N GLU A 143 12.11 -9.95 3.24
CA GLU A 143 13.51 -9.68 3.62
C GLU A 143 13.74 -8.19 3.87
N LEU A 144 13.23 -7.32 2.99
CA LEU A 144 13.32 -5.87 3.16
C LEU A 144 12.50 -5.39 4.37
N ALA A 145 11.32 -5.94 4.60
CA ALA A 145 10.49 -5.64 5.75
C ALA A 145 11.19 -5.98 7.07
N GLN A 146 11.84 -7.14 7.16
CA GLN A 146 12.62 -7.54 8.34
C GLN A 146 13.80 -6.60 8.59
N GLN A 147 14.46 -6.13 7.52
CA GLN A 147 15.60 -5.20 7.61
C GLN A 147 15.19 -3.79 8.06
N THR A 148 14.03 -3.30 7.64
CA THR A 148 13.61 -1.89 7.78
C THR A 148 12.54 -1.66 8.86
N GLY A 149 11.92 -2.73 9.35
CA GLY A 149 10.78 -2.65 10.27
C GLY A 149 9.43 -2.39 9.59
N ALA A 150 9.37 -2.23 8.27
CA ALA A 150 8.13 -2.07 7.52
C ALA A 150 7.27 -3.36 7.55
N GLY A 151 6.08 -3.33 6.98
CA GLY A 151 5.25 -4.50 6.72
C GLY A 151 5.12 -4.78 5.23
N VAL A 152 4.76 -6.00 4.87
CA VAL A 152 4.47 -6.35 3.48
C VAL A 152 3.01 -6.01 3.17
N LEU A 153 2.77 -5.31 2.06
CA LEU A 153 1.48 -5.20 1.39
C LEU A 153 1.42 -6.32 0.36
N ALA A 154 0.50 -7.26 0.56
CA ALA A 154 0.25 -8.36 -0.37
C ALA A 154 -0.88 -7.98 -1.32
N ASP A 155 -0.55 -7.43 -2.49
CA ASP A 155 -1.48 -7.27 -3.59
C ASP A 155 -1.46 -8.53 -4.45
N PHE A 156 -2.53 -9.31 -4.41
CA PHE A 156 -2.63 -10.57 -5.15
C PHE A 156 -2.67 -10.39 -6.66
N TYR A 157 -3.11 -9.24 -7.15
CA TYR A 157 -2.99 -8.94 -8.58
C TYR A 157 -1.53 -8.82 -8.99
N HIS A 158 -0.74 -8.05 -8.24
CA HIS A 158 0.69 -7.87 -8.54
C HIS A 158 1.46 -9.19 -8.40
N PHE A 159 1.14 -10.03 -7.42
CA PHE A 159 1.74 -11.35 -7.29
C PHE A 159 1.45 -12.21 -8.51
N ALA A 160 0.19 -12.31 -8.93
CA ALA A 160 -0.19 -13.09 -10.11
C ALA A 160 0.43 -12.53 -11.41
N ALA A 161 0.46 -11.21 -11.57
CA ALA A 161 1.02 -10.55 -12.76
C ALA A 161 2.55 -10.73 -12.88
N ASN A 162 3.26 -10.87 -11.75
CA ASN A 162 4.69 -11.20 -11.70
C ASN A 162 4.96 -12.72 -11.82
N GLY A 163 3.92 -13.56 -11.89
CA GLY A 163 4.07 -15.00 -11.97
C GLY A 163 4.50 -15.67 -10.66
N VAL A 164 4.23 -15.04 -9.52
CA VAL A 164 4.49 -15.58 -8.20
C VAL A 164 3.62 -16.82 -7.97
N ASP A 165 4.21 -17.89 -7.45
CA ASP A 165 3.47 -19.04 -6.92
C ASP A 165 2.83 -18.64 -5.56
N VAL A 166 1.63 -18.06 -5.62
CA VAL A 166 0.92 -17.57 -4.43
C VAL A 166 0.57 -18.72 -3.48
N ASP A 167 0.30 -19.92 -3.99
CA ASP A 167 0.03 -21.09 -3.15
C ASP A 167 1.27 -21.53 -2.37
N ALA A 168 2.46 -21.47 -2.97
CA ALA A 168 3.71 -21.70 -2.28
C ALA A 168 3.97 -20.63 -1.22
N TRP A 169 3.79 -19.35 -1.54
CA TRP A 169 3.92 -18.25 -0.58
C TRP A 169 2.96 -18.41 0.60
N LEU A 170 1.69 -18.71 0.36
CA LEU A 170 0.71 -18.96 1.41
C LEU A 170 1.10 -20.15 2.30
N THR A 171 1.68 -21.20 1.71
CA THR A 171 2.21 -22.34 2.47
C THR A 171 3.37 -21.94 3.38
N ASP A 172 4.21 -20.98 2.95
CA ASP A 172 5.27 -20.43 3.80
C ASP A 172 4.71 -19.57 4.94
N VAL A 173 3.67 -18.78 4.67
CA VAL A 173 2.94 -18.01 5.70
C VAL A 173 2.29 -18.94 6.72
N GLU A 174 1.55 -19.95 6.28
CA GLU A 174 0.90 -20.96 7.14
C GLU A 174 1.88 -21.72 8.03
N ALA A 175 3.08 -21.94 7.53
CA ALA A 175 4.17 -22.59 8.26
C ALA A 175 4.99 -21.64 9.14
N GLY A 176 4.70 -20.33 9.13
CA GLY A 176 5.45 -19.31 9.87
C GLY A 176 6.87 -19.06 9.35
N ARG A 177 7.17 -19.43 8.10
CA ARG A 177 8.44 -19.13 7.43
C ARG A 177 8.47 -17.72 6.87
N VAL A 178 7.31 -17.20 6.52
CA VAL A 178 7.06 -15.82 6.09
C VAL A 178 6.05 -15.21 7.06
N SER A 179 6.22 -13.96 7.42
CA SER A 179 5.29 -13.24 8.29
C SER A 179 3.93 -13.05 7.63
N LEU A 180 2.88 -12.92 8.42
CA LEU A 180 1.59 -12.47 7.91
C LEU A 180 1.76 -11.08 7.28
N PRO A 181 1.14 -10.80 6.11
CA PRO A 181 1.18 -9.46 5.54
C PRO A 181 0.57 -8.44 6.49
N ALA A 182 1.08 -7.22 6.46
CA ALA A 182 0.52 -6.13 7.25
C ALA A 182 -0.77 -5.56 6.61
N HIS A 183 -0.92 -5.72 5.29
CA HIS A 183 -2.10 -5.34 4.55
C HIS A 183 -2.28 -6.24 3.32
N VAL A 184 -3.52 -6.37 2.85
CA VAL A 184 -3.88 -7.18 1.68
C VAL A 184 -4.73 -6.38 0.72
N GLN A 185 -4.33 -6.38 -0.55
CA GLN A 185 -5.13 -5.86 -1.65
C GLN A 185 -5.48 -6.97 -2.63
N ILE A 186 -6.64 -6.85 -3.24
CA ILE A 186 -7.15 -7.84 -4.22
C ILE A 186 -7.67 -7.15 -5.48
N ALA A 187 -7.28 -7.67 -6.62
CA ALA A 187 -7.97 -7.55 -7.90
C ALA A 187 -7.74 -8.84 -8.69
N ASP A 188 -8.61 -9.13 -9.64
CA ASP A 188 -8.52 -10.38 -10.41
C ASP A 188 -7.49 -10.26 -11.55
N PHE A 189 -6.85 -11.38 -11.89
CA PHE A 189 -5.88 -11.46 -12.97
C PHE A 189 -6.35 -12.50 -14.02
N PRO A 190 -6.16 -12.22 -15.33
CA PRO A 190 -5.66 -10.97 -15.93
C PRO A 190 -6.71 -9.84 -15.92
N GLY A 191 -6.26 -8.59 -16.11
CA GLY A 191 -7.13 -7.43 -16.39
C GLY A 191 -7.36 -6.50 -15.21
N ARG A 192 -6.92 -6.84 -13.99
CA ARG A 192 -7.11 -6.04 -12.77
C ARG A 192 -8.58 -5.67 -12.52
N GLY A 193 -9.49 -6.60 -12.82
CA GLY A 193 -10.92 -6.43 -12.62
C GLY A 193 -11.40 -6.86 -11.23
N ALA A 194 -12.70 -6.71 -10.98
CA ALA A 194 -13.31 -7.15 -9.73
C ALA A 194 -13.18 -8.69 -9.54
N PRO A 195 -13.19 -9.19 -8.29
CA PRO A 195 -13.10 -10.61 -8.00
C PRO A 195 -14.13 -11.44 -8.79
N GLY A 196 -13.66 -12.49 -9.47
CA GLY A 196 -14.46 -13.37 -10.32
C GLY A 196 -14.53 -12.95 -11.79
N THR A 197 -13.81 -11.91 -12.21
CA THR A 197 -13.72 -11.49 -13.62
C THR A 197 -12.49 -12.04 -14.34
N GLY A 198 -11.52 -12.58 -13.61
CA GLY A 198 -10.31 -13.23 -14.12
C GLY A 198 -10.24 -14.71 -13.78
N GLY A 199 -9.05 -15.22 -13.49
CA GLY A 199 -8.81 -16.65 -13.31
C GLY A 199 -8.08 -17.03 -12.01
N VAL A 200 -7.79 -16.10 -11.11
CA VAL A 200 -7.07 -16.41 -9.88
C VAL A 200 -8.03 -16.72 -8.71
N PRO A 201 -7.71 -17.67 -7.82
CA PRO A 201 -8.61 -18.12 -6.76
C PRO A 201 -8.59 -17.19 -5.54
N LEU A 202 -8.84 -15.88 -5.72
CA LEU A 202 -8.74 -14.83 -4.69
C LEU A 202 -9.43 -15.21 -3.37
N ARG A 203 -10.65 -15.77 -3.47
CA ARG A 203 -11.39 -16.21 -2.28
C ARG A 203 -10.60 -17.23 -1.47
N SER A 204 -10.07 -18.26 -2.13
CA SER A 204 -9.28 -19.32 -1.48
C SER A 204 -8.01 -18.75 -0.83
N TRP A 205 -7.34 -17.83 -1.50
CA TRP A 205 -6.13 -17.19 -0.97
C TRP A 205 -6.42 -16.37 0.28
N VAL A 206 -7.49 -15.56 0.25
CA VAL A 206 -7.94 -14.79 1.42
C VAL A 206 -8.37 -15.72 2.57
N GLU A 207 -9.11 -16.79 2.28
CA GLU A 207 -9.51 -17.78 3.30
C GLU A 207 -8.31 -18.45 3.96
N ARG A 208 -7.26 -18.80 3.20
CA ARG A 208 -6.00 -19.33 3.73
C ARG A 208 -5.27 -18.33 4.64
N LEU A 209 -5.17 -17.06 4.24
CA LEU A 209 -4.61 -16.02 5.08
C LEU A 209 -5.40 -15.85 6.39
N ARG A 210 -6.73 -15.84 6.31
CA ARG A 210 -7.60 -15.78 7.51
C ARG A 210 -7.37 -16.97 8.42
N ALA A 211 -7.26 -18.18 7.86
CA ALA A 211 -6.97 -19.41 8.63
C ALA A 211 -5.57 -19.37 9.27
N ALA A 212 -4.59 -18.74 8.63
CA ALA A 212 -3.26 -18.50 9.17
C ALA A 212 -3.20 -17.40 10.24
N GLY A 213 -4.31 -16.70 10.50
CA GLY A 213 -4.41 -15.69 11.56
C GLY A 213 -4.41 -14.23 11.08
N TYR A 214 -4.48 -13.97 9.78
CA TYR A 214 -4.61 -12.60 9.28
C TYR A 214 -5.94 -11.98 9.71
N ALA A 215 -5.88 -10.94 10.52
CA ALA A 215 -7.05 -10.23 11.05
C ALA A 215 -7.24 -8.82 10.47
N GLY A 216 -6.34 -8.37 9.57
CA GLY A 216 -6.39 -7.06 8.93
C GLY A 216 -7.50 -6.93 7.87
N GLU A 217 -7.63 -5.76 7.28
CA GLU A 217 -8.57 -5.51 6.18
C GLU A 217 -8.08 -6.15 4.88
N VAL A 218 -9.03 -6.40 3.97
CA VAL A 218 -8.76 -6.84 2.59
C VAL A 218 -9.41 -5.82 1.68
N ALA A 219 -8.61 -5.02 1.02
CA ALA A 219 -9.08 -3.93 0.18
C ALA A 219 -9.22 -4.34 -1.28
N GLY A 220 -10.22 -3.80 -1.95
CA GLY A 220 -10.38 -3.94 -3.39
C GLY A 220 -9.63 -2.86 -4.15
N GLU A 221 -8.72 -3.24 -5.05
CA GLU A 221 -7.98 -2.30 -5.90
C GLU A 221 -8.14 -2.67 -7.39
N TRP A 222 -9.36 -2.76 -7.84
CA TRP A 222 -9.66 -3.07 -9.24
C TRP A 222 -10.11 -1.87 -10.06
N THR A 223 -9.88 -1.95 -11.38
CA THR A 223 -10.43 -1.00 -12.34
C THR A 223 -11.89 -1.35 -12.67
N LEU A 224 -12.73 -0.31 -12.73
CA LEU A 224 -14.14 -0.39 -13.15
C LEU A 224 -14.28 -0.35 -14.66
#